data_3216f36e50ee62765a39b99f57525662
#
_entry.id   3216f36e50ee62765a39b99f57525662
#
_cell.length_a   1.000
_cell.length_b   1.000
_cell.length_c   1.000
_cell.angle_alpha   90.00
_cell.angle_beta   90.00
_cell.angle_gamma   90.00
#
_symmetry.space_group_name_H-M   'P 1'
#
loop_
_entity.id
_entity.type
_entity.pdbx_description
1 polymer ?
#
loop_
_entity_poly.entity_id
_entity_poly.type
_entity_poly.pdbx_seq_one_letter_code
_entity_poly.pdbx_strand_id
1 'polypeptide(L)'
;RTEDQIAKLERVKVDLVAPPMVHKHEQKVGPEPRVVEFRMTISEREIEVDRDGTTMHAMMFDDSMPGPTMVVHEGDYLELTLVNPATNTMPHNIDFHASTGALGGAKLTNVNPGEQATLRFKADRTGTFVYHCAPEGSVAWHVVQGMHGTVMVLPRDGLKDPAGNALHYDRVYTIGEFDLYIPRDEKGNFKKYGSSAES
;
A
#
# COMPACT_ATOMS: atom_id res chain seq x y z
N ARG A 1 -16.84 16.28 -6.94
CA ARG A 1 -18.14 15.98 -6.31
C ARG A 1 -18.12 16.43 -4.85
N THR A 2 -19.29 16.79 -4.30
CA THR A 2 -19.45 17.06 -2.87
C THR A 2 -19.51 15.74 -2.09
N GLU A 3 -19.34 15.80 -0.75
CA GLU A 3 -19.45 14.62 0.12
C GLU A 3 -20.81 13.92 -0.04
N ASP A 4 -21.92 14.68 -0.11
CA ASP A 4 -23.26 14.12 -0.33
C ASP A 4 -23.41 13.42 -1.69
N GLN A 5 -22.69 13.87 -2.72
CA GLN A 5 -22.67 13.22 -4.02
C GLN A 5 -21.83 11.94 -3.99
N ILE A 6 -20.71 11.95 -3.27
CA ILE A 6 -19.86 10.79 -3.10
C ILE A 6 -20.55 9.72 -2.27
N ALA A 7 -21.28 10.11 -1.21
CA ALA A 7 -22.03 9.18 -0.36
C ALA A 7 -23.11 8.38 -1.11
N LYS A 8 -23.57 8.85 -2.29
CA LYS A 8 -24.57 8.18 -3.13
C LYS A 8 -23.95 7.26 -4.19
N LEU A 9 -22.62 7.21 -4.31
CA LEU A 9 -21.95 6.34 -5.26
C LEU A 9 -22.06 4.88 -4.83
N GLU A 10 -21.96 3.99 -5.80
CA GLU A 10 -21.76 2.57 -5.55
C GLU A 10 -20.52 2.36 -4.69
N ARG A 11 -20.63 1.51 -3.67
CA ARG A 11 -19.51 1.13 -2.79
C ARG A 11 -19.12 -0.30 -3.04
N VAL A 12 -17.84 -0.52 -3.36
CA VAL A 12 -17.28 -1.84 -3.66
C VAL A 12 -16.25 -2.17 -2.61
N LYS A 13 -16.53 -3.14 -1.76
CA LYS A 13 -15.55 -3.67 -0.78
C LYS A 13 -14.63 -4.67 -1.45
N VAL A 14 -13.35 -4.55 -1.18
CA VAL A 14 -12.31 -5.40 -1.75
C VAL A 14 -11.44 -5.96 -0.64
N ASP A 15 -11.34 -7.29 -0.63
CA ASP A 15 -10.37 -7.99 0.21
C ASP A 15 -9.01 -8.01 -0.49
N LEU A 16 -7.99 -7.48 0.17
CA LEU A 16 -6.62 -7.47 -0.32
C LEU A 16 -6.02 -8.87 -0.26
N VAL A 17 -5.08 -9.14 -1.14
CA VAL A 17 -4.33 -10.40 -1.18
C VAL A 17 -2.83 -10.12 -1.25
N ALA A 18 -2.04 -10.96 -0.59
CA ALA A 18 -0.59 -10.79 -0.58
C ALA A 18 0.03 -11.00 -1.98
N PRO A 19 1.05 -10.22 -2.34
CA PRO A 19 1.86 -10.49 -3.52
C PRO A 19 2.40 -11.94 -3.55
N PRO A 20 2.64 -12.51 -4.73
CA PRO A 20 2.58 -11.88 -6.05
C PRO A 20 1.16 -11.76 -6.62
N MET A 21 0.15 -12.23 -5.92
CA MET A 21 -1.23 -12.19 -6.42
C MET A 21 -1.81 -10.77 -6.27
N VAL A 22 -2.77 -10.46 -7.14
CA VAL A 22 -3.56 -9.24 -7.08
C VAL A 22 -5.03 -9.64 -6.91
N HIS A 23 -5.79 -8.93 -6.11
CA HIS A 23 -7.21 -9.21 -5.89
C HIS A 23 -8.01 -9.20 -7.21
N LYS A 24 -9.11 -9.94 -7.24
CA LYS A 24 -10.01 -9.93 -8.40
C LYS A 24 -10.55 -8.52 -8.64
N HIS A 25 -10.53 -8.10 -9.89
CA HIS A 25 -11.04 -6.82 -10.33
C HIS A 25 -11.55 -6.92 -11.76
N GLU A 26 -12.39 -5.98 -12.15
CA GLU A 26 -12.87 -5.85 -13.52
C GLU A 26 -11.82 -5.14 -14.37
N GLN A 27 -11.62 -5.58 -15.61
CA GLN A 27 -10.71 -4.92 -16.56
C GLN A 27 -11.35 -3.68 -17.19
N LYS A 28 -12.67 -3.61 -17.18
CA LYS A 28 -13.47 -2.51 -17.70
C LYS A 28 -14.68 -2.29 -16.81
N VAL A 29 -15.01 -1.04 -16.58
CA VAL A 29 -16.14 -0.63 -15.72
C VAL A 29 -17.02 0.41 -16.43
N GLY A 30 -18.21 0.63 -15.89
CA GLY A 30 -19.14 1.66 -16.37
C GLY A 30 -18.60 3.09 -16.21
N PRO A 31 -19.28 4.08 -16.81
CA PRO A 31 -18.82 5.47 -16.81
C PRO A 31 -18.92 6.15 -15.45
N GLU A 32 -19.79 5.68 -14.58
CA GLU A 32 -19.98 6.30 -13.25
C GLU A 32 -18.87 5.87 -12.28
N PRO A 33 -18.28 6.83 -11.54
CA PRO A 33 -17.29 6.52 -10.50
C PRO A 33 -17.92 5.73 -9.34
N ARG A 34 -17.09 4.96 -8.65
CA ARG A 34 -17.45 4.17 -7.48
C ARG A 34 -16.56 4.57 -6.31
N VAL A 35 -16.93 4.20 -5.10
CA VAL A 35 -16.05 4.20 -3.94
C VAL A 35 -15.55 2.77 -3.74
N VAL A 36 -14.26 2.55 -3.95
CA VAL A 36 -13.62 1.24 -3.75
C VAL A 36 -12.98 1.24 -2.38
N GLU A 37 -13.51 0.39 -1.50
CA GLU A 37 -13.15 0.32 -0.09
C GLU A 37 -12.13 -0.78 0.16
N PHE A 38 -11.03 -0.40 0.80
CA PHE A 38 -9.99 -1.29 1.27
C PHE A 38 -9.82 -1.15 2.78
N ARG A 39 -9.41 -2.24 3.42
CA ARG A 39 -8.95 -2.24 4.82
C ARG A 39 -7.58 -2.88 4.86
N MET A 40 -6.65 -2.26 5.56
CA MET A 40 -5.26 -2.69 5.64
C MET A 40 -4.79 -2.61 7.09
N THR A 41 -4.17 -3.66 7.57
CA THR A 41 -3.66 -3.76 8.94
C THR A 41 -2.13 -3.71 8.92
N ILE A 42 -1.55 -2.96 9.83
CA ILE A 42 -0.10 -2.86 9.97
C ILE A 42 0.38 -3.97 10.92
N SER A 43 1.49 -4.61 10.59
CA SER A 43 2.18 -5.56 11.47
C SER A 43 3.64 -5.18 11.67
N GLU A 44 4.13 -5.39 12.90
CA GLU A 44 5.54 -5.29 13.28
C GLU A 44 5.95 -6.64 13.85
N ARG A 45 6.90 -7.33 13.22
CA ARG A 45 7.37 -8.61 13.71
C ARG A 45 8.70 -9.04 13.09
N GLU A 46 9.39 -9.95 13.76
CA GLU A 46 10.55 -10.65 13.19
C GLU A 46 10.08 -11.58 12.05
N ILE A 47 10.77 -11.50 10.92
CA ILE A 47 10.59 -12.42 9.79
C ILE A 47 11.93 -13.02 9.39
N GLU A 48 11.90 -14.25 8.89
CA GLU A 48 13.03 -14.88 8.22
C GLU A 48 13.06 -14.45 6.75
N VAL A 49 14.22 -13.99 6.27
CA VAL A 49 14.37 -13.39 4.93
C VAL A 49 15.19 -14.26 3.97
N ASP A 50 15.85 -15.28 4.48
CA ASP A 50 16.60 -16.26 3.66
C ASP A 50 16.52 -17.67 4.26
N ARG A 51 17.12 -18.65 3.56
CA ARG A 51 17.15 -20.07 4.00
C ARG A 51 18.20 -20.35 5.07
N ASP A 52 19.05 -19.40 5.39
CA ASP A 52 20.12 -19.53 6.37
C ASP A 52 19.69 -19.05 7.76
N GLY A 53 18.41 -18.71 7.91
CA GLY A 53 17.82 -18.26 9.17
C GLY A 53 18.12 -16.79 9.49
N THR A 54 18.44 -15.99 8.48
CA THR A 54 18.59 -14.54 8.65
C THR A 54 17.25 -13.93 8.97
N THR A 55 17.15 -13.19 10.09
CA THR A 55 15.93 -12.50 10.49
C THR A 55 16.09 -11.00 10.45
N MET A 56 14.99 -10.31 10.22
CA MET A 56 14.87 -8.86 10.37
C MET A 56 13.58 -8.50 11.10
N HIS A 57 13.57 -7.36 11.76
CA HIS A 57 12.34 -6.75 12.26
C HIS A 57 11.64 -6.06 11.10
N ALA A 58 10.58 -6.66 10.61
CA ALA A 58 9.80 -6.12 9.50
C ALA A 58 8.62 -5.29 10.00
N MET A 59 8.32 -4.24 9.27
CA MET A 59 7.10 -3.45 9.37
C MET A 59 6.36 -3.60 8.05
N MET A 60 5.11 -4.06 8.09
CA MET A 60 4.43 -4.51 6.87
C MET A 60 2.99 -4.01 6.81
N PHE A 61 2.49 -3.89 5.58
CA PHE A 61 1.07 -3.73 5.29
C PHE A 61 0.45 -5.10 4.99
N ASP A 62 -0.61 -5.47 5.75
CA ASP A 62 -1.30 -6.77 5.65
C ASP A 62 -0.34 -7.96 5.69
N ASP A 63 0.63 -7.87 6.60
CA ASP A 63 1.56 -8.96 6.91
C ASP A 63 2.36 -9.48 5.69
N SER A 64 2.55 -8.65 4.69
CA SER A 64 3.30 -8.97 3.47
C SER A 64 4.30 -7.88 3.07
N MET A 65 5.38 -8.30 2.41
CA MET A 65 6.46 -7.46 1.90
C MET A 65 6.83 -7.91 0.48
N PRO A 66 6.56 -7.06 -0.55
CA PRO A 66 5.83 -5.80 -0.46
C PRO A 66 4.38 -5.98 -0.02
N GLY A 67 3.73 -4.87 0.36
CA GLY A 67 2.30 -4.84 0.70
C GLY A 67 1.40 -5.12 -0.50
N PRO A 68 0.10 -5.41 -0.27
CA PRO A 68 -0.86 -5.77 -1.33
C PRO A 68 -1.04 -4.69 -2.38
N THR A 69 -1.30 -5.10 -3.62
CA THR A 69 -1.68 -4.17 -4.69
C THR A 69 -3.16 -3.84 -4.60
N MET A 70 -3.49 -2.55 -4.57
CA MET A 70 -4.84 -2.02 -4.70
C MET A 70 -5.12 -1.69 -6.16
N VAL A 71 -6.27 -2.13 -6.71
CA VAL A 71 -6.69 -1.82 -8.08
C VAL A 71 -7.97 -1.00 -8.03
N VAL A 72 -7.95 0.14 -8.72
CA VAL A 72 -9.11 1.03 -8.92
C VAL A 72 -9.13 1.48 -10.39
N HIS A 73 -10.21 2.15 -10.81
CA HIS A 73 -10.30 2.73 -12.14
C HIS A 73 -10.23 4.25 -12.10
N GLU A 74 -9.74 4.83 -13.16
CA GLU A 74 -9.70 6.28 -13.31
C GLU A 74 -11.07 6.91 -13.00
N GLY A 75 -11.07 7.92 -12.14
CA GLY A 75 -12.26 8.61 -11.66
C GLY A 75 -12.93 7.97 -10.43
N ASP A 76 -12.61 6.72 -10.07
CA ASP A 76 -13.07 6.12 -8.83
C ASP A 76 -12.46 6.82 -7.60
N TYR A 77 -13.12 6.67 -6.46
CA TYR A 77 -12.58 7.05 -5.16
C TYR A 77 -11.98 5.82 -4.50
N LEU A 78 -10.68 5.85 -4.22
CA LEU A 78 -10.04 4.89 -3.34
C LEU A 78 -10.30 5.33 -1.90
N GLU A 79 -10.91 4.47 -1.10
CA GLU A 79 -11.10 4.68 0.34
C GLU A 79 -10.38 3.58 1.11
N LEU A 80 -9.36 3.94 1.87
CA LEU A 80 -8.58 3.02 2.68
C LEU A 80 -8.83 3.29 4.17
N THR A 81 -9.17 2.26 4.92
CA THR A 81 -9.06 2.25 6.38
C THR A 81 -7.77 1.57 6.79
N LEU A 82 -6.83 2.34 7.30
CA LEU A 82 -5.54 1.89 7.84
C LEU A 82 -5.69 1.63 9.33
N VAL A 83 -5.26 0.45 9.79
CA VAL A 83 -5.35 0.02 11.19
C VAL A 83 -3.97 -0.26 11.74
N ASN A 84 -3.63 0.37 12.85
CA ASN A 84 -2.43 0.07 13.62
C ASN A 84 -2.84 -0.65 14.91
N PRO A 85 -2.66 -1.99 15.02
CA PRO A 85 -3.03 -2.73 16.20
C PRO A 85 -2.33 -2.26 17.47
N ALA A 86 -2.98 -2.40 18.62
CA ALA A 86 -2.39 -2.04 19.92
C ALA A 86 -1.16 -2.88 20.31
N THR A 87 -0.90 -3.96 19.60
CA THR A 87 0.29 -4.81 19.75
C THR A 87 1.53 -4.25 19.09
N ASN A 88 1.38 -3.31 18.15
CA ASN A 88 2.49 -2.62 17.52
C ASN A 88 3.11 -1.60 18.49
N THR A 89 4.32 -1.14 18.19
CA THR A 89 5.11 -0.28 19.08
C THR A 89 5.29 1.13 18.57
N MET A 90 5.06 1.37 17.28
CA MET A 90 5.35 2.64 16.60
C MET A 90 4.14 3.23 15.90
N PRO A 91 4.12 4.57 15.72
CA PRO A 91 3.15 5.23 14.84
C PRO A 91 3.50 4.94 13.37
N HIS A 92 2.46 4.78 12.56
CA HIS A 92 2.57 4.56 11.13
C HIS A 92 1.56 5.43 10.38
N ASN A 93 1.77 5.54 9.06
CA ASN A 93 0.85 6.21 8.15
C ASN A 93 0.94 5.60 6.75
N ILE A 94 0.28 6.22 5.78
CA ILE A 94 0.40 5.84 4.37
C ILE A 94 0.40 7.07 3.47
N ASP A 95 1.40 7.12 2.58
CA ASP A 95 1.56 8.10 1.50
C ASP A 95 1.23 7.42 0.17
N PHE A 96 0.33 8.00 -0.62
CA PHE A 96 -0.04 7.51 -1.93
C PHE A 96 0.52 8.40 -3.04
N HIS A 97 1.43 7.89 -3.86
CA HIS A 97 1.90 8.61 -5.05
C HIS A 97 0.80 8.80 -6.13
N ALA A 98 -0.29 8.03 -6.03
CA ALA A 98 -1.49 8.22 -6.86
C ALA A 98 -2.33 9.43 -6.45
N SER A 99 -2.10 9.98 -5.26
CA SER A 99 -2.82 11.12 -4.70
C SER A 99 -1.98 12.39 -4.73
N THR A 100 -2.63 13.55 -4.57
CA THR A 100 -1.99 14.86 -4.45
C THR A 100 -2.43 15.58 -3.18
N GLY A 101 -1.53 16.39 -2.60
CA GLY A 101 -1.80 17.11 -1.33
C GLY A 101 -1.64 16.24 -0.09
N ALA A 102 -1.53 16.89 1.06
CA ALA A 102 -1.35 16.28 2.39
C ALA A 102 -0.26 15.18 2.45
N LEU A 103 0.81 15.34 1.67
CA LEU A 103 1.86 14.32 1.48
C LEU A 103 1.23 12.97 1.10
N GLY A 104 0.45 12.93 0.00
CA GLY A 104 -0.22 11.70 -0.46
C GLY A 104 -1.19 11.08 0.54
N GLY A 105 -1.56 11.79 1.61
CA GLY A 105 -2.40 11.33 2.69
C GLY A 105 -1.67 11.01 4.00
N ALA A 106 -0.34 10.99 4.02
CA ALA A 106 0.45 10.64 5.22
C ALA A 106 0.08 11.48 6.45
N LYS A 107 -0.17 12.78 6.28
CA LYS A 107 -0.60 13.65 7.37
C LYS A 107 -2.00 13.34 7.94
N LEU A 108 -2.83 12.66 7.15
CA LEU A 108 -4.23 12.35 7.51
C LEU A 108 -4.39 10.92 8.05
N THR A 109 -3.37 10.10 7.87
CA THR A 109 -3.39 8.68 8.22
C THR A 109 -2.38 8.30 9.29
N ASN A 110 -1.80 9.28 10.00
CA ASN A 110 -0.90 8.99 11.10
C ASN A 110 -1.69 8.33 12.25
N VAL A 111 -1.41 7.06 12.52
CA VAL A 111 -2.09 6.22 13.51
C VAL A 111 -1.09 5.66 14.52
N ASN A 112 -1.33 5.94 15.81
CA ASN A 112 -0.60 5.31 16.90
C ASN A 112 -1.07 3.86 17.12
N PRO A 113 -0.32 3.04 17.86
CA PRO A 113 -0.79 1.73 18.28
C PRO A 113 -2.19 1.79 18.91
N GLY A 114 -3.12 0.96 18.42
CA GLY A 114 -4.52 0.91 18.83
C GLY A 114 -5.45 1.86 18.05
N GLU A 115 -4.93 2.66 17.13
CA GLU A 115 -5.72 3.61 16.34
C GLU A 115 -5.97 3.11 14.90
N GLN A 116 -6.94 3.73 14.26
CA GLN A 116 -7.19 3.60 12.83
C GLN A 116 -7.58 4.96 12.22
N ALA A 117 -7.30 5.12 10.94
CA ALA A 117 -7.70 6.28 10.16
C ALA A 117 -8.26 5.86 8.80
N THR A 118 -9.19 6.65 8.27
CA THR A 118 -9.71 6.43 6.91
C THR A 118 -9.35 7.61 6.03
N LEU A 119 -8.74 7.32 4.89
CA LEU A 119 -8.40 8.28 3.85
C LEU A 119 -9.20 7.95 2.59
N ARG A 120 -9.76 8.96 1.96
CA ARG A 120 -10.36 8.84 0.63
C ARG A 120 -9.77 9.87 -0.31
N PHE A 121 -9.40 9.44 -1.51
CA PHE A 121 -9.00 10.33 -2.59
C PHE A 121 -9.54 9.83 -3.93
N LYS A 122 -9.62 10.72 -4.90
CA LYS A 122 -10.04 10.39 -6.26
C LYS A 122 -8.84 9.98 -7.10
N ALA A 123 -8.92 8.84 -7.78
CA ALA A 123 -7.89 8.34 -8.68
C ALA A 123 -8.03 9.00 -10.06
N ASP A 124 -7.34 10.10 -10.27
CA ASP A 124 -7.49 10.95 -11.49
C ASP A 124 -6.50 10.62 -12.61
N ARG A 125 -5.56 9.71 -12.40
CA ARG A 125 -4.52 9.36 -13.38
C ARG A 125 -4.36 7.86 -13.47
N THR A 126 -4.38 7.32 -14.67
CA THR A 126 -4.05 5.91 -14.94
C THR A 126 -2.55 5.64 -14.76
N GLY A 127 -2.21 4.43 -14.34
CA GLY A 127 -0.82 4.00 -14.13
C GLY A 127 -0.67 3.12 -12.90
N THR A 128 0.57 2.76 -12.62
CA THR A 128 0.97 2.06 -11.39
C THR A 128 1.79 3.02 -10.53
N PHE A 129 1.37 3.19 -9.29
CA PHE A 129 1.92 4.15 -8.34
C PHE A 129 2.33 3.43 -7.06
N VAL A 130 3.42 3.89 -6.45
CA VAL A 130 3.84 3.41 -5.13
C VAL A 130 2.95 3.99 -4.05
N TYR A 131 2.71 3.23 -3.00
CA TYR A 131 2.36 3.73 -1.68
C TYR A 131 3.40 3.28 -0.66
N HIS A 132 3.61 4.03 0.39
CA HIS A 132 4.56 3.65 1.45
C HIS A 132 4.24 4.35 2.77
N CYS A 133 4.81 3.87 3.86
CA CYS A 133 4.80 4.60 5.11
C CYS A 133 5.73 5.81 5.02
N ALA A 134 5.29 6.96 5.55
CA ALA A 134 6.04 8.20 5.48
C ALA A 134 5.97 8.99 6.81
N PRO A 135 6.35 8.40 7.96
CA PRO A 135 6.39 9.13 9.22
C PRO A 135 7.51 10.18 9.20
N GLU A 136 7.26 11.32 9.82
CA GLU A 136 8.22 12.42 9.86
C GLU A 136 9.55 11.97 10.46
N GLY A 137 10.64 12.27 9.76
CA GLY A 137 12.01 11.97 10.20
C GLY A 137 12.48 10.52 10.01
N SER A 138 11.63 9.57 9.60
CA SER A 138 12.00 8.15 9.50
C SER A 138 11.45 7.40 8.27
N VAL A 139 11.13 8.11 7.21
CA VAL A 139 10.52 7.53 5.99
C VAL A 139 11.36 6.39 5.43
N ALA A 140 12.65 6.62 5.20
CA ALA A 140 13.54 5.63 4.60
C ALA A 140 13.59 4.33 5.43
N TRP A 141 13.66 4.46 6.75
CA TRP A 141 13.70 3.32 7.65
C TRP A 141 12.44 2.46 7.56
N HIS A 142 11.23 3.06 7.61
CA HIS A 142 9.98 2.32 7.48
C HIS A 142 9.86 1.63 6.11
N VAL A 143 10.30 2.29 5.04
CA VAL A 143 10.26 1.72 3.68
C VAL A 143 11.19 0.51 3.57
N VAL A 144 12.46 0.61 4.02
CA VAL A 144 13.41 -0.51 3.93
C VAL A 144 13.07 -1.66 4.88
N GLN A 145 12.27 -1.41 5.91
CA GLN A 145 11.72 -2.46 6.77
C GLN A 145 10.48 -3.17 6.18
N GLY A 146 10.02 -2.75 4.97
CA GLY A 146 8.99 -3.45 4.21
C GLY A 146 7.71 -2.67 3.94
N MET A 147 7.57 -1.42 4.45
CA MET A 147 6.31 -0.66 4.33
C MET A 147 6.17 0.06 2.99
N HIS A 148 5.99 -0.70 1.94
CA HIS A 148 5.70 -0.19 0.59
C HIS A 148 4.83 -1.18 -0.19
N GLY A 149 4.14 -0.68 -1.21
CA GLY A 149 3.32 -1.47 -2.12
C GLY A 149 2.85 -0.62 -3.30
N THR A 150 1.84 -1.09 -4.04
CA THR A 150 1.40 -0.43 -5.28
C THR A 150 -0.10 -0.20 -5.33
N VAL A 151 -0.48 0.89 -6.02
CA VAL A 151 -1.84 1.15 -6.50
C VAL A 151 -1.82 1.11 -8.01
N MET A 152 -2.67 0.30 -8.63
CA MET A 152 -2.88 0.27 -10.06
C MET A 152 -4.19 0.98 -10.38
N VAL A 153 -4.11 2.06 -11.14
CA VAL A 153 -5.27 2.81 -11.64
C VAL A 153 -5.47 2.45 -13.10
N LEU A 154 -6.51 1.68 -13.39
CA LEU A 154 -6.84 1.23 -14.74
C LEU A 154 -7.68 2.28 -15.49
N PRO A 155 -7.56 2.38 -16.83
CA PRO A 155 -8.54 3.12 -17.63
C PRO A 155 -9.92 2.47 -17.46
N ARG A 156 -10.99 3.28 -17.37
CA ARG A 156 -12.36 2.76 -17.20
C ARG A 156 -12.83 1.89 -18.35
N ASP A 157 -12.37 2.19 -19.56
CA ASP A 157 -12.72 1.45 -20.78
C ASP A 157 -11.73 0.30 -21.09
N GLY A 158 -10.83 -0.03 -20.17
CA GLY A 158 -9.85 -1.10 -20.25
C GLY A 158 -8.52 -0.67 -20.88
N LEU A 159 -7.52 -1.53 -20.73
CA LEU A 159 -6.20 -1.31 -21.33
C LEU A 159 -6.27 -1.45 -22.85
N LYS A 160 -5.45 -0.65 -23.53
CA LYS A 160 -5.31 -0.64 -25.00
C LYS A 160 -3.84 -0.68 -25.40
N ASP A 161 -3.57 -1.29 -26.54
CA ASP A 161 -2.26 -1.19 -27.17
C ASP A 161 -2.06 0.19 -27.83
N PRO A 162 -0.86 0.53 -28.33
CA PRO A 162 -0.60 1.79 -29.00
C PRO A 162 -1.44 2.05 -30.26
N ALA A 163 -2.00 1.00 -30.87
CA ALA A 163 -2.91 1.10 -32.00
C ALA A 163 -4.38 1.29 -31.61
N GLY A 164 -4.68 1.28 -30.29
CA GLY A 164 -6.02 1.47 -29.74
C GLY A 164 -6.83 0.18 -29.62
N ASN A 165 -6.24 -0.99 -29.89
CA ASN A 165 -6.93 -2.28 -29.69
C ASN A 165 -7.02 -2.63 -28.21
N ALA A 166 -8.15 -3.22 -27.80
CA ALA A 166 -8.34 -3.66 -26.42
C ALA A 166 -7.35 -4.78 -26.05
N LEU A 167 -6.70 -4.63 -24.91
CA LEU A 167 -5.86 -5.64 -24.29
C LEU A 167 -6.66 -6.36 -23.20
N HIS A 168 -6.54 -7.68 -23.17
CA HIS A 168 -7.12 -8.53 -22.16
C HIS A 168 -6.03 -9.35 -21.46
N TYR A 169 -6.20 -9.59 -20.19
CA TYR A 169 -5.32 -10.45 -19.41
C TYR A 169 -6.14 -11.41 -18.54
N ASP A 170 -5.62 -12.61 -18.34
CA ASP A 170 -6.24 -13.62 -17.48
C ASP A 170 -5.80 -13.48 -16.02
N ARG A 171 -4.60 -12.96 -15.81
CA ARG A 171 -3.99 -12.81 -14.48
C ARG A 171 -3.10 -11.58 -14.41
N VAL A 172 -3.00 -11.01 -13.20
CA VAL A 172 -2.07 -9.94 -12.85
C VAL A 172 -1.22 -10.42 -11.67
N TYR A 173 0.06 -10.16 -11.76
CA TYR A 173 1.02 -10.40 -10.69
C TYR A 173 1.76 -9.12 -10.37
N THR A 174 1.96 -8.85 -9.08
CA THR A 174 2.87 -7.80 -8.62
C THR A 174 4.17 -8.44 -8.17
N ILE A 175 5.27 -8.01 -8.77
CA ILE A 175 6.62 -8.39 -8.37
C ILE A 175 7.33 -7.10 -7.97
N GLY A 176 7.74 -7.03 -6.71
CA GLY A 176 8.55 -5.94 -6.18
C GLY A 176 10.00 -6.40 -6.00
N GLU A 177 10.95 -5.59 -6.47
CA GLU A 177 12.36 -5.76 -6.17
C GLU A 177 12.76 -4.63 -5.20
N PHE A 178 13.42 -4.98 -4.12
CA PHE A 178 13.92 -4.05 -3.13
C PHE A 178 15.10 -4.66 -2.36
N ASP A 179 15.97 -3.80 -1.83
CA ASP A 179 17.13 -4.22 -1.07
C ASP A 179 16.79 -4.40 0.41
N LEU A 180 17.32 -5.46 1.01
CA LEU A 180 17.28 -5.69 2.45
C LEU A 180 18.63 -5.31 3.06
N TYR A 181 18.62 -4.38 4.00
CA TYR A 181 19.81 -3.92 4.72
C TYR A 181 19.82 -4.53 6.11
N ILE A 182 20.57 -5.63 6.28
CA ILE A 182 20.66 -6.36 7.55
C ILE A 182 22.12 -6.40 8.00
N PRO A 183 22.63 -5.30 8.59
CA PRO A 183 24.03 -5.22 9.00
C PRO A 183 24.33 -6.17 10.17
N ARG A 184 25.59 -6.59 10.25
CA ARG A 184 26.09 -7.42 11.34
C ARG A 184 26.94 -6.59 12.30
N ASP A 185 26.95 -6.98 13.57
CA ASP A 185 27.88 -6.47 14.56
C ASP A 185 29.28 -7.09 14.41
N GLU A 186 30.24 -6.65 15.21
CA GLU A 186 31.61 -7.17 15.22
C GLU A 186 31.71 -8.67 15.54
N LYS A 187 30.67 -9.25 16.16
CA LYS A 187 30.58 -10.68 16.50
C LYS A 187 29.87 -11.49 15.42
N GLY A 188 29.42 -10.83 14.34
CA GLY A 188 28.70 -11.45 13.24
C GLY A 188 27.20 -11.64 13.46
N ASN A 189 26.63 -11.16 14.59
CA ASN A 189 25.19 -11.20 14.83
C ASN A 189 24.50 -10.09 14.04
N PHE A 190 23.25 -10.32 13.58
CA PHE A 190 22.46 -9.29 12.96
C PHE A 190 22.17 -8.16 13.96
N LYS A 191 22.42 -6.92 13.52
CA LYS A 191 22.06 -5.75 14.31
C LYS A 191 20.54 -5.60 14.35
N LYS A 192 20.04 -5.22 15.52
CA LYS A 192 18.65 -4.82 15.72
C LYS A 192 18.63 -3.35 16.08
N TYR A 193 17.77 -2.61 15.39
CA TYR A 193 17.61 -1.18 15.62
C TYR A 193 16.26 -0.92 16.28
N GLY A 194 16.27 -0.20 17.40
CA GLY A 194 15.06 0.21 18.10
C GLY A 194 14.46 1.52 17.57
N SER A 195 15.21 2.23 16.72
CA SER A 195 14.79 3.50 16.14
C SER A 195 15.55 3.84 14.87
N SER A 196 15.02 4.76 14.07
CA SER A 196 15.69 5.27 12.86
C SER A 196 17.00 6.04 13.15
N ALA A 197 17.22 6.48 14.40
CA ALA A 197 18.45 7.16 14.79
C ALA A 197 19.64 6.20 14.98
N GLU A 198 19.38 4.90 15.04
CA GLU A 198 20.37 3.84 15.23
C GLU A 198 20.72 3.13 13.91
N SER A 199 19.99 3.38 12.84
CA SER A 199 20.13 2.73 11.52
C SER A 199 21.08 3.44 10.57
#